data_8f5e4cc54dae01dd20a20aa4778ab2ab
#
_entry.id   8f5e4cc54dae01dd20a20aa4778ab2ab
#
_cell.length_a   1.000
_cell.length_b   1.000
_cell.length_c   1.000
_cell.angle_alpha   90.00
_cell.angle_beta   90.00
_cell.angle_gamma   90.00
#
_symmetry.space_group_name_H-M   'P 1'
#
loop_
_entity.id
_entity.type
_entity.pdbx_description
1 polymer ?
#
loop_
_entity_poly.entity_id
_entity_poly.type
_entity_poly.pdbx_seq_one_letter_code
_entity_poly.pdbx_strand_id
1 'polypeptide(L)'
;MKEKKTTSKQKDLIYDVGLHRGQDTDYYLKKGFRVIAFEANPENADFCRNKFTEAIAEGRLTIVEGAITDKVLNPNENNKVQFYRNMDSSLWGSTCDEWAYRNEVMGTSNEIIEVEATNFAECLEKYGIPFYLKADIVGSETICLRALLEFENKPDYLSIRSEKVIFSKLLEEFNLLQQLGYDKFKAIQQDVTDWQVALDSSNSLYTFQEGASGPFGEETEGKWKDYEQVLTEYRRIFVYYWLFGDYSYLTQTERGKNFIAKLERVFRRPLPGWYDTHAKHSSSILSIMATLLTAPVGLI
;
A
#
# COMPACT_ATOMS: atom_id res chain seq x y z
N MET A 1 -22.94 -12.80 15.29
CA MET A 1 -21.68 -12.06 15.02
C MET A 1 -20.55 -12.86 15.68
N LYS A 2 -19.48 -13.17 14.95
CA LYS A 2 -18.27 -13.73 15.58
C LYS A 2 -17.67 -12.66 16.50
N GLU A 3 -17.23 -13.06 17.69
CA GLU A 3 -16.50 -12.19 18.60
C GLU A 3 -15.20 -11.72 17.92
N LYS A 4 -14.89 -10.41 18.00
CA LYS A 4 -13.69 -9.88 17.41
C LYS A 4 -12.47 -10.24 18.25
N LYS A 5 -11.35 -10.52 17.57
CA LYS A 5 -10.07 -10.81 18.23
C LYS A 5 -9.50 -9.54 18.85
N THR A 6 -9.05 -9.64 20.09
CA THR A 6 -8.38 -8.55 20.79
C THR A 6 -6.86 -8.74 20.68
N THR A 7 -6.24 -7.98 19.80
CA THR A 7 -4.78 -7.96 19.60
C THR A 7 -4.27 -6.55 19.86
N SER A 8 -3.15 -6.42 20.55
CA SER A 8 -2.60 -5.11 20.93
C SER A 8 -2.12 -4.31 19.72
N LYS A 9 -2.39 -3.00 19.74
CA LYS A 9 -1.83 -2.06 18.77
C LYS A 9 -0.40 -1.71 19.15
N GLN A 10 0.50 -1.78 18.17
CA GLN A 10 1.93 -1.45 18.30
C GLN A 10 2.19 -0.11 17.63
N LYS A 11 2.47 0.93 18.42
CA LYS A 11 2.64 2.31 17.92
C LYS A 11 3.94 2.53 17.13
N ASP A 12 4.90 1.66 17.31
CA ASP A 12 6.22 1.67 16.67
C ASP A 12 6.32 0.70 15.49
N LEU A 13 5.20 0.07 15.10
CA LEU A 13 5.17 -0.98 14.09
C LEU A 13 4.51 -0.52 12.81
N ILE A 14 5.16 -0.82 11.67
CA ILE A 14 4.59 -0.68 10.33
C ILE A 14 4.52 -2.04 9.65
N TYR A 15 3.45 -2.27 8.91
CA TYR A 15 3.37 -3.37 7.94
C TYR A 15 3.56 -2.83 6.53
N ASP A 16 4.56 -3.37 5.82
CA ASP A 16 4.85 -3.10 4.42
C ASP A 16 4.48 -4.32 3.59
N VAL A 17 3.24 -4.35 3.09
CA VAL A 17 2.72 -5.47 2.29
C VAL A 17 2.94 -5.16 0.82
N GLY A 18 3.88 -5.90 0.21
CA GLY A 18 4.49 -5.61 -1.08
C GLY A 18 5.82 -4.89 -0.90
N LEU A 19 6.78 -5.59 -0.27
CA LEU A 19 8.11 -5.07 0.05
C LEU A 19 8.92 -4.68 -1.20
N HIS A 20 8.79 -5.43 -2.30
CA HIS A 20 9.54 -5.28 -3.53
C HIS A 20 11.06 -5.19 -3.24
N ARG A 21 11.74 -4.09 -3.56
CA ARG A 21 13.18 -3.86 -3.26
C ARG A 21 13.41 -3.03 -2.01
N GLY A 22 12.39 -2.89 -1.17
CA GLY A 22 12.46 -2.27 0.15
C GLY A 22 12.64 -0.76 0.11
N GLN A 23 12.05 -0.08 -0.88
CA GLN A 23 12.12 1.38 -1.00
C GLN A 23 11.41 2.05 0.18
N ASP A 24 10.17 1.60 0.47
CA ASP A 24 9.38 2.12 1.58
C ASP A 24 9.89 1.63 2.94
N THR A 25 10.28 0.36 3.04
CA THR A 25 10.88 -0.22 4.25
C THR A 25 12.14 0.57 4.69
N ASP A 26 13.00 1.00 3.74
CA ASP A 26 14.18 1.82 4.06
C ASP A 26 13.78 3.13 4.76
N TYR A 27 12.74 3.80 4.26
CA TYR A 27 12.19 5.00 4.86
C TYR A 27 11.61 4.74 6.26
N TYR A 28 10.80 3.69 6.42
CA TYR A 28 10.19 3.37 7.70
C TYR A 28 11.22 3.04 8.78
N LEU A 29 12.27 2.30 8.44
CA LEU A 29 13.38 2.01 9.34
C LEU A 29 14.14 3.28 9.74
N LYS A 30 14.38 4.20 8.80
CA LYS A 30 15.02 5.50 9.06
C LYS A 30 14.14 6.44 9.89
N LYS A 31 12.82 6.29 9.79
CA LYS A 31 11.87 6.97 10.70
C LYS A 31 11.88 6.41 12.11
N GLY A 32 12.57 5.29 12.35
CA GLY A 32 12.69 4.65 13.67
C GLY A 32 11.61 3.61 13.97
N PHE A 33 10.80 3.21 12.97
CA PHE A 33 9.80 2.16 13.13
C PHE A 33 10.42 0.77 13.03
N ARG A 34 9.79 -0.20 13.69
CA ARG A 34 9.93 -1.62 13.38
C ARG A 34 9.04 -1.94 12.18
N VAL A 35 9.48 -2.85 11.32
CA VAL A 35 8.74 -3.21 10.11
C VAL A 35 8.54 -4.71 10.02
N ILE A 36 7.31 -5.14 9.75
CA ILE A 36 7.00 -6.47 9.23
C ILE A 36 6.70 -6.28 7.74
N ALA A 37 7.58 -6.79 6.90
CA ALA A 37 7.49 -6.66 5.45
C ALA A 37 7.09 -8.00 4.81
N PHE A 38 6.19 -7.96 3.83
CA PHE A 38 5.66 -9.14 3.14
C PHE A 38 6.06 -9.09 1.68
N GLU A 39 6.60 -10.20 1.16
CA GLU A 39 7.04 -10.31 -0.23
C GLU A 39 6.76 -11.70 -0.79
N ALA A 40 6.05 -11.75 -1.91
CA ALA A 40 5.71 -13.01 -2.57
C ALA A 40 6.84 -13.51 -3.48
N ASN A 41 7.60 -12.60 -4.11
CA ASN A 41 8.71 -12.97 -4.98
C ASN A 41 9.96 -13.32 -4.16
N PRO A 42 10.44 -14.60 -4.18
CA PRO A 42 11.61 -15.01 -3.42
C PRO A 42 12.88 -14.21 -3.76
N GLU A 43 13.06 -13.81 -5.02
CA GLU A 43 14.22 -13.02 -5.45
C GLU A 43 14.26 -11.63 -4.79
N ASN A 44 13.10 -10.99 -4.67
CA ASN A 44 12.99 -9.71 -3.98
C ASN A 44 13.19 -9.88 -2.47
N ALA A 45 12.61 -10.94 -1.88
CA ALA A 45 12.80 -11.24 -0.47
C ALA A 45 14.28 -11.45 -0.13
N ASP A 46 15.01 -12.23 -0.94
CA ASP A 46 16.45 -12.47 -0.77
C ASP A 46 17.27 -11.19 -0.99
N PHE A 47 16.94 -10.40 -1.99
CA PHE A 47 17.56 -9.09 -2.18
C PHE A 47 17.42 -8.22 -0.92
N CYS A 48 16.23 -8.16 -0.34
CA CYS A 48 15.97 -7.34 0.86
C CYS A 48 16.62 -7.92 2.11
N ARG A 49 16.72 -9.25 2.26
CA ARG A 49 17.48 -9.87 3.35
C ARG A 49 18.95 -9.44 3.34
N ASN A 50 19.56 -9.40 2.15
CA ASN A 50 20.93 -8.94 1.99
C ASN A 50 21.08 -7.42 2.22
N LYS A 51 20.14 -6.62 1.69
CA LYS A 51 20.15 -5.16 1.83
C LYS A 51 20.00 -4.71 3.28
N PHE A 52 19.15 -5.38 4.06
CA PHE A 52 18.77 -4.97 5.41
C PHE A 52 19.32 -5.91 6.51
N THR A 53 20.45 -6.54 6.29
CA THR A 53 21.06 -7.52 7.22
C THR A 53 21.15 -6.97 8.65
N GLU A 54 21.57 -5.71 8.82
CA GLU A 54 21.70 -5.06 10.12
C GLU A 54 20.34 -4.88 10.83
N ALA A 55 19.35 -4.33 10.13
CA ALA A 55 18.01 -4.11 10.69
C ALA A 55 17.32 -5.43 11.08
N ILE A 56 17.59 -6.51 10.32
CA ILE A 56 17.09 -7.86 10.64
C ILE A 56 17.81 -8.39 11.90
N ALA A 57 19.13 -8.28 11.98
CA ALA A 57 19.90 -8.73 13.15
C ALA A 57 19.50 -7.98 14.44
N GLU A 58 19.14 -6.70 14.33
CA GLU A 58 18.63 -5.87 15.43
C GLU A 58 17.15 -6.13 15.78
N GLY A 59 16.46 -6.97 15.02
CA GLY A 59 15.03 -7.24 15.20
C GLY A 59 14.10 -6.07 14.81
N ARG A 60 14.61 -5.08 14.08
CA ARG A 60 13.82 -3.95 13.56
C ARG A 60 13.07 -4.28 12.28
N LEU A 61 13.53 -5.27 11.51
CA LEU A 61 12.86 -5.77 10.30
C LEU A 61 12.64 -7.27 10.38
N THR A 62 11.42 -7.70 10.09
CA THR A 62 11.07 -9.09 9.80
C THR A 62 10.53 -9.19 8.39
N ILE A 63 11.12 -10.02 7.54
CA ILE A 63 10.63 -10.30 6.19
C ILE A 63 9.85 -11.61 6.23
N VAL A 64 8.58 -11.53 5.90
CA VAL A 64 7.66 -12.67 5.73
C VAL A 64 7.57 -12.96 4.24
N GLU A 65 8.24 -14.03 3.81
CA GLU A 65 8.18 -14.49 2.42
C GLU A 65 6.91 -15.30 2.20
N GLY A 66 6.15 -14.94 1.16
CA GLY A 66 4.93 -15.60 0.76
C GLY A 66 3.86 -14.62 0.28
N ALA A 67 2.91 -15.15 -0.47
CA ALA A 67 1.79 -14.39 -0.99
C ALA A 67 0.66 -14.30 0.04
N ILE A 68 0.14 -13.11 0.26
CA ILE A 68 -0.96 -12.87 1.18
C ILE A 68 -2.22 -13.58 0.71
N THR A 69 -2.88 -14.28 1.63
CA THR A 69 -4.13 -15.01 1.40
C THR A 69 -5.08 -14.87 2.60
N ASP A 70 -6.36 -15.06 2.34
CA ASP A 70 -7.42 -15.23 3.36
C ASP A 70 -7.74 -16.71 3.63
N LYS A 71 -7.10 -17.64 2.92
CA LYS A 71 -7.30 -19.09 3.13
C LYS A 71 -6.75 -19.49 4.47
N VAL A 72 -7.49 -20.39 5.16
CA VAL A 72 -6.97 -21.08 6.34
C VAL A 72 -5.86 -22.02 5.89
N LEU A 73 -4.67 -21.85 6.45
CA LEU A 73 -3.54 -22.69 6.14
C LEU A 73 -3.58 -23.97 6.96
N ASN A 74 -3.38 -25.11 6.30
CA ASN A 74 -3.33 -26.41 6.96
C ASN A 74 -1.87 -26.90 6.96
N PRO A 75 -1.24 -27.12 8.12
CA PRO A 75 0.15 -27.59 8.20
C PRO A 75 0.42 -28.93 7.49
N ASN A 76 -0.63 -29.72 7.23
CA ASN A 76 -0.54 -31.03 6.57
C ASN A 76 -0.82 -30.97 5.05
N GLU A 77 -1.05 -29.79 4.49
CA GLU A 77 -1.36 -29.60 3.07
C GLU A 77 -0.30 -28.74 2.40
N ASN A 78 -0.28 -28.78 1.05
CA ASN A 78 0.53 -27.86 0.28
C ASN A 78 -0.12 -26.47 0.29
N ASN A 79 0.39 -25.57 1.13
CA ASN A 79 -0.10 -24.19 1.27
C ASN A 79 0.53 -23.25 0.24
N LYS A 80 0.76 -23.73 -0.98
CA LYS A 80 1.30 -22.90 -2.06
C LYS A 80 0.20 -22.27 -2.89
N VAL A 81 0.53 -21.13 -3.46
CA VAL A 81 -0.32 -20.38 -4.39
C VAL A 81 0.48 -20.01 -5.64
N GLN A 82 -0.21 -19.86 -6.75
CA GLN A 82 0.42 -19.37 -7.98
C GLN A 82 0.69 -17.86 -7.86
N PHE A 83 1.87 -17.48 -8.27
CA PHE A 83 2.31 -16.09 -8.37
C PHE A 83 2.80 -15.84 -9.80
N TYR A 84 2.22 -14.86 -10.44
CA TYR A 84 2.59 -14.40 -11.78
C TYR A 84 3.71 -13.38 -11.64
N ARG A 85 4.96 -13.85 -11.79
CA ARG A 85 6.14 -13.00 -11.81
C ARG A 85 6.25 -12.33 -13.17
N ASN A 86 6.09 -11.01 -13.24
CA ASN A 86 6.27 -10.29 -14.49
C ASN A 86 7.76 -10.18 -14.82
N MET A 87 8.14 -10.58 -16.03
CA MET A 87 9.54 -10.67 -16.46
C MET A 87 10.12 -9.33 -16.93
N ASP A 88 9.25 -8.38 -17.28
CA ASP A 88 9.63 -7.07 -17.81
C ASP A 88 9.58 -5.97 -16.75
N SER A 89 8.74 -6.14 -15.71
CA SER A 89 8.61 -5.19 -14.60
C SER A 89 8.42 -5.92 -13.27
N SER A 90 9.41 -5.86 -12.41
CA SER A 90 9.35 -6.50 -11.08
C SER A 90 8.25 -5.93 -10.16
N LEU A 91 7.68 -4.75 -10.48
CA LEU A 91 6.57 -4.12 -9.78
C LEU A 91 5.20 -4.70 -10.15
N TRP A 92 5.10 -5.51 -11.20
CA TRP A 92 3.83 -5.98 -11.76
C TRP A 92 3.51 -7.45 -11.42
N GLY A 93 4.24 -8.02 -10.48
CA GLY A 93 3.93 -9.36 -9.98
C GLY A 93 2.59 -9.38 -9.23
N SER A 94 1.80 -10.46 -9.41
CA SER A 94 0.46 -10.58 -8.81
C SER A 94 0.09 -12.04 -8.57
N THR A 95 -0.82 -12.27 -7.62
CA THR A 95 -1.55 -13.55 -7.48
C THR A 95 -2.89 -13.54 -8.22
N CYS A 96 -3.24 -12.44 -8.87
CA CYS A 96 -4.52 -12.23 -9.54
C CYS A 96 -4.39 -12.46 -11.04
N ASP A 97 -5.14 -13.42 -11.57
CA ASP A 97 -5.15 -13.78 -13.00
C ASP A 97 -5.55 -12.60 -13.90
N GLU A 98 -6.50 -11.77 -13.45
CA GLU A 98 -6.96 -10.60 -14.23
C GLU A 98 -5.81 -9.61 -14.45
N TRP A 99 -4.95 -9.41 -13.44
CA TRP A 99 -3.78 -8.54 -13.55
C TRP A 99 -2.67 -9.17 -14.39
N ALA A 100 -2.45 -10.48 -14.28
CA ALA A 100 -1.50 -11.20 -15.13
C ALA A 100 -1.90 -11.08 -16.60
N TYR A 101 -3.18 -11.32 -16.92
CA TYR A 101 -3.71 -11.16 -18.27
C TYR A 101 -3.59 -9.72 -18.80
N ARG A 102 -3.91 -8.72 -17.95
CA ARG A 102 -3.72 -7.31 -18.31
C ARG A 102 -2.27 -7.01 -18.70
N ASN A 103 -1.32 -7.50 -17.95
CA ASN A 103 0.10 -7.28 -18.21
C ASN A 103 0.52 -7.89 -19.55
N GLU A 104 0.00 -9.06 -19.91
CA GLU A 104 0.23 -9.69 -21.22
C GLU A 104 -0.37 -8.88 -22.35
N VAL A 105 -1.60 -8.37 -22.19
CA VAL A 105 -2.22 -7.48 -23.19
C VAL A 105 -1.40 -6.20 -23.39
N MET A 106 -0.70 -5.73 -22.35
CA MET A 106 0.21 -4.58 -22.45
C MET A 106 1.59 -4.92 -23.03
N GLY A 107 1.81 -6.17 -23.44
CA GLY A 107 3.01 -6.60 -24.13
C GLY A 107 4.14 -7.08 -23.24
N THR A 108 3.88 -7.35 -21.97
CA THR A 108 4.85 -7.97 -21.05
C THR A 108 4.58 -9.48 -20.91
N SER A 109 5.55 -10.22 -20.39
CA SER A 109 5.43 -11.65 -20.16
C SER A 109 5.40 -11.99 -18.68
N ASN A 110 4.67 -13.05 -18.32
CA ASN A 110 4.61 -13.56 -16.96
C ASN A 110 5.21 -14.97 -16.89
N GLU A 111 5.95 -15.23 -15.84
CA GLU A 111 6.35 -16.57 -15.42
C GLU A 111 5.49 -16.98 -14.22
N ILE A 112 4.93 -18.18 -14.26
CA ILE A 112 4.13 -18.72 -13.15
C ILE A 112 5.06 -19.49 -12.23
N ILE A 113 5.16 -19.05 -10.98
CA ILE A 113 5.89 -19.76 -9.93
C ILE A 113 4.95 -20.12 -8.78
N GLU A 114 5.27 -21.19 -8.05
CA GLU A 114 4.58 -21.51 -6.80
C GLU A 114 5.32 -20.86 -5.63
N VAL A 115 4.59 -20.12 -4.81
CA VAL A 115 5.11 -19.47 -3.60
C VAL A 115 4.30 -19.89 -2.38
N GLU A 116 4.90 -19.80 -1.19
CA GLU A 116 4.19 -20.08 0.06
C GLU A 116 3.03 -19.09 0.24
N ALA A 117 1.92 -19.59 0.77
CA ALA A 117 0.79 -18.76 1.17
C ALA A 117 1.02 -18.22 2.59
N THR A 118 0.68 -16.97 2.81
CA THR A 118 0.75 -16.31 4.13
C THR A 118 -0.63 -15.84 4.54
N ASN A 119 -1.18 -16.38 5.63
CA ASN A 119 -2.44 -15.91 6.19
C ASN A 119 -2.23 -14.59 6.93
N PHE A 120 -2.85 -13.52 6.43
CA PHE A 120 -2.64 -12.18 6.97
C PHE A 120 -3.22 -12.00 8.38
N ALA A 121 -4.35 -12.65 8.69
CA ALA A 121 -4.95 -12.60 10.03
C ALA A 121 -4.03 -13.23 11.09
N GLU A 122 -3.38 -14.37 10.77
CA GLU A 122 -2.40 -14.99 11.67
C GLU A 122 -1.18 -14.10 11.90
N CYS A 123 -0.76 -13.34 10.88
CA CYS A 123 0.32 -12.35 11.05
C CYS A 123 -0.10 -11.21 11.99
N LEU A 124 -1.34 -10.72 11.89
CA LEU A 124 -1.87 -9.70 12.80
C LEU A 124 -1.94 -10.21 14.25
N GLU A 125 -2.28 -11.50 14.46
CA GLU A 125 -2.25 -12.12 15.80
C GLU A 125 -0.82 -12.22 16.34
N LYS A 126 0.11 -12.65 15.50
CA LYS A 126 1.50 -12.91 15.88
C LYS A 126 2.29 -11.66 16.19
N TYR A 127 2.18 -10.64 15.34
CA TYR A 127 3.03 -9.46 15.40
C TYR A 127 2.33 -8.22 15.99
N GLY A 128 1.00 -8.24 16.11
CA GLY A 128 0.19 -7.12 16.59
C GLY A 128 -0.39 -6.26 15.46
N ILE A 129 -1.31 -5.38 15.83
CA ILE A 129 -1.90 -4.41 14.90
C ILE A 129 -0.90 -3.26 14.71
N PRO A 130 -0.47 -2.95 13.48
CA PRO A 130 0.51 -1.90 13.23
C PRO A 130 -0.09 -0.50 13.44
N PHE A 131 0.77 0.50 13.63
CA PHE A 131 0.41 1.91 13.57
C PHE A 131 0.01 2.32 12.16
N TYR A 132 0.77 1.87 11.16
CA TYR A 132 0.51 2.09 9.75
C TYR A 132 0.58 0.78 8.97
N LEU A 133 -0.39 0.57 8.08
CA LEU A 133 -0.42 -0.53 7.12
C LEU A 133 -0.36 0.04 5.71
N LYS A 134 0.67 -0.31 4.95
CA LYS A 134 0.72 -0.15 3.49
C LYS A 134 0.38 -1.49 2.84
N ALA A 135 -0.58 -1.53 1.92
CA ALA A 135 -0.88 -2.71 1.12
C ALA A 135 -0.83 -2.36 -0.38
N ASP A 136 0.20 -2.85 -1.03
CA ASP A 136 0.47 -2.66 -2.46
C ASP A 136 0.87 -4.00 -3.09
N ILE A 137 -0.10 -4.90 -3.27
CA ILE A 137 0.08 -6.29 -3.74
C ILE A 137 -0.74 -6.62 -4.99
N VAL A 138 -0.96 -5.62 -5.80
CA VAL A 138 -1.56 -5.66 -7.15
C VAL A 138 -2.77 -6.59 -7.28
N GLY A 139 -3.94 -6.09 -6.86
CA GLY A 139 -5.24 -6.76 -7.02
C GLY A 139 -5.67 -7.66 -5.85
N SER A 140 -4.89 -7.71 -4.77
CA SER A 140 -5.19 -8.52 -3.57
C SER A 140 -5.26 -7.71 -2.28
N GLU A 141 -5.22 -6.39 -2.34
CA GLU A 141 -5.19 -5.46 -1.20
C GLU A 141 -6.39 -5.64 -0.27
N THR A 142 -7.56 -5.94 -0.83
CA THR A 142 -8.79 -6.15 -0.04
C THR A 142 -8.72 -7.34 0.90
N ILE A 143 -7.81 -8.31 0.69
CA ILE A 143 -7.57 -9.42 1.62
C ILE A 143 -7.09 -8.87 2.96
N CYS A 144 -6.16 -7.91 2.94
CA CYS A 144 -5.67 -7.25 4.17
C CYS A 144 -6.80 -6.52 4.90
N LEU A 145 -7.67 -5.82 4.15
CA LEU A 145 -8.81 -5.11 4.74
C LEU A 145 -9.82 -6.06 5.38
N ARG A 146 -10.14 -7.17 4.69
CA ARG A 146 -11.06 -8.18 5.23
C ARG A 146 -10.51 -8.84 6.49
N ALA A 147 -9.23 -9.18 6.51
CA ALA A 147 -8.59 -9.74 7.70
C ALA A 147 -8.69 -8.79 8.90
N LEU A 148 -8.49 -7.50 8.69
CA LEU A 148 -8.65 -6.49 9.74
C LEU A 148 -10.06 -6.44 10.34
N LEU A 149 -11.12 -6.86 9.63
CA LEU A 149 -12.48 -6.89 10.18
C LEU A 149 -12.62 -7.84 11.38
N GLU A 150 -11.76 -8.86 11.47
CA GLU A 150 -11.77 -9.83 12.57
C GLU A 150 -11.25 -9.24 13.90
N PHE A 151 -10.58 -8.11 13.88
CA PHE A 151 -9.91 -7.52 15.03
C PHE A 151 -10.67 -6.30 15.57
N GLU A 152 -10.57 -6.05 16.90
CA GLU A 152 -11.11 -4.83 17.52
C GLU A 152 -10.28 -3.61 17.15
N ASN A 153 -8.96 -3.70 17.34
CA ASN A 153 -8.02 -2.64 17.02
C ASN A 153 -7.75 -2.57 15.51
N LYS A 154 -7.50 -1.35 15.03
CA LYS A 154 -7.16 -1.06 13.62
C LYS A 154 -5.92 -0.19 13.57
N PRO A 155 -5.14 -0.22 12.47
CA PRO A 155 -4.10 0.77 12.22
C PRO A 155 -4.63 2.21 12.33
N ASP A 156 -3.81 3.14 12.82
CA ASP A 156 -4.19 4.56 12.84
C ASP A 156 -4.23 5.14 11.44
N TYR A 157 -3.34 4.67 10.58
CA TYR A 157 -3.24 5.01 9.17
C TYR A 157 -3.13 3.76 8.32
N LEU A 158 -3.65 3.85 7.11
CA LEU A 158 -3.59 2.78 6.13
C LEU A 158 -3.44 3.40 4.75
N SER A 159 -2.68 2.75 3.85
CA SER A 159 -2.75 3.00 2.42
C SER A 159 -2.96 1.70 1.66
N ILE A 160 -3.76 1.79 0.61
CA ILE A 160 -3.95 0.72 -0.37
C ILE A 160 -3.76 1.28 -1.77
N ARG A 161 -3.23 0.45 -2.67
CA ARG A 161 -3.28 0.72 -4.09
C ARG A 161 -4.72 0.73 -4.55
N SER A 162 -5.20 1.86 -5.07
CA SER A 162 -6.61 2.03 -5.43
C SER A 162 -6.96 1.37 -6.75
N GLU A 163 -8.13 0.74 -6.81
CA GLU A 163 -8.74 0.34 -8.07
C GLU A 163 -8.91 1.57 -8.98
N LYS A 164 -8.58 1.43 -10.25
CA LYS A 164 -8.52 2.55 -11.20
C LYS A 164 -9.33 2.36 -12.49
N VAL A 165 -9.83 1.15 -12.73
CA VAL A 165 -10.54 0.80 -13.97
C VAL A 165 -12.01 0.61 -13.71
N ILE A 166 -12.39 -0.07 -12.64
CA ILE A 166 -13.78 -0.45 -12.33
C ILE A 166 -14.26 0.29 -11.08
N PHE A 167 -15.06 1.34 -11.27
CA PHE A 167 -15.51 2.20 -10.17
C PHE A 167 -16.30 1.46 -9.08
N SER A 168 -17.04 0.39 -9.43
CA SER A 168 -17.74 -0.42 -8.42
C SER A 168 -16.76 -1.18 -7.51
N LYS A 169 -15.62 -1.65 -8.01
CA LYS A 169 -14.56 -2.26 -7.17
C LYS A 169 -13.94 -1.22 -6.22
N LEU A 170 -13.72 0.00 -6.70
CA LEU A 170 -13.30 1.10 -5.80
C LEU A 170 -14.32 1.36 -4.69
N LEU A 171 -15.61 1.33 -4.99
CA LEU A 171 -16.65 1.49 -3.96
C LEU A 171 -16.63 0.34 -2.93
N GLU A 172 -16.29 -0.89 -3.36
CA GLU A 172 -16.12 -2.01 -2.43
C GLU A 172 -14.93 -1.79 -1.49
N GLU A 173 -13.80 -1.27 -1.98
CA GLU A 173 -12.65 -0.86 -1.15
C GLU A 173 -13.07 0.16 -0.10
N PHE A 174 -13.74 1.23 -0.51
CA PHE A 174 -14.24 2.27 0.40
C PHE A 174 -15.28 1.77 1.40
N ASN A 175 -16.15 0.84 1.00
CA ASN A 175 -17.09 0.20 1.92
C ASN A 175 -16.36 -0.60 3.01
N LEU A 176 -15.29 -1.32 2.66
CA LEU A 176 -14.45 -2.02 3.63
C LEU A 176 -13.75 -1.05 4.58
N LEU A 177 -13.19 0.05 4.04
CA LEU A 177 -12.54 1.08 4.86
C LEU A 177 -13.52 1.73 5.86
N GLN A 178 -14.75 2.02 5.44
CA GLN A 178 -15.80 2.54 6.35
C GLN A 178 -16.20 1.51 7.42
N GLN A 179 -16.37 0.23 7.05
CA GLN A 179 -16.65 -0.85 8.02
C GLN A 179 -15.53 -1.02 9.06
N LEU A 180 -14.29 -0.73 8.66
CA LEU A 180 -13.13 -0.71 9.54
C LEU A 180 -13.06 0.52 10.44
N GLY A 181 -13.88 1.56 10.19
CA GLY A 181 -13.94 2.80 10.98
C GLY A 181 -13.06 3.93 10.46
N TYR A 182 -12.56 3.84 9.23
CA TYR A 182 -11.85 4.95 8.58
C TYR A 182 -12.85 5.97 8.05
N ASP A 183 -12.63 7.24 8.33
CA ASP A 183 -13.55 8.34 7.98
C ASP A 183 -12.86 9.54 7.31
N LYS A 184 -11.54 9.51 7.20
CA LYS A 184 -10.73 10.51 6.53
C LYS A 184 -9.83 9.87 5.48
N PHE A 185 -9.77 10.48 4.30
CA PHE A 185 -9.15 9.89 3.12
C PHE A 185 -8.35 10.93 2.33
N LYS A 186 -7.33 10.45 1.61
CA LYS A 186 -6.61 11.19 0.57
C LYS A 186 -6.38 10.26 -0.62
N ALA A 187 -6.49 10.77 -1.84
CA ALA A 187 -6.02 10.11 -3.06
C ALA A 187 -4.64 10.69 -3.39
N ILE A 188 -3.59 9.88 -3.27
CA ILE A 188 -2.19 10.29 -3.48
C ILE A 188 -1.68 9.69 -4.78
N GLN A 189 -1.21 10.53 -5.71
CA GLN A 189 -0.62 10.07 -6.96
C GLN A 189 0.80 9.56 -6.69
N GLN A 190 1.09 8.33 -7.10
CA GLN A 190 2.33 7.63 -6.78
C GLN A 190 3.48 7.93 -7.76
N ASP A 191 3.18 8.30 -9.00
CA ASP A 191 4.20 8.58 -10.03
C ASP A 191 5.03 9.87 -9.78
N VAL A 192 4.80 10.56 -8.68
CA VAL A 192 5.52 11.81 -8.33
C VAL A 192 6.20 11.72 -6.96
N THR A 193 6.28 10.52 -6.37
CA THR A 193 6.83 10.34 -5.03
C THR A 193 8.34 10.56 -4.94
N ASP A 194 9.08 10.33 -6.01
CA ASP A 194 10.52 10.60 -6.13
C ASP A 194 10.89 12.09 -6.00
N TRP A 195 9.91 12.98 -6.15
CA TRP A 195 10.09 14.43 -5.91
C TRP A 195 9.72 14.85 -4.50
N GLN A 196 9.15 13.95 -3.72
CA GLN A 196 8.79 14.22 -2.34
C GLN A 196 10.00 14.05 -1.43
N VAL A 197 10.02 14.83 -0.37
CA VAL A 197 11.00 14.72 0.69
C VAL A 197 10.26 14.63 2.02
N ALA A 198 10.82 13.85 2.94
CA ALA A 198 10.32 13.74 4.30
C ALA A 198 11.48 13.90 5.29
N LEU A 199 11.17 13.99 6.57
CA LEU A 199 12.19 13.99 7.61
C LEU A 199 12.32 12.56 8.17
N ASP A 200 13.55 12.11 8.36
CA ASP A 200 13.84 10.89 9.11
C ASP A 200 13.77 11.11 10.64
N SER A 201 14.11 10.12 11.45
CA SER A 201 14.11 10.21 12.93
C SER A 201 15.14 11.21 13.48
N SER A 202 16.15 11.57 12.70
CA SER A 202 17.17 12.55 13.05
C SER A 202 16.85 13.97 12.59
N ASN A 203 15.66 14.21 12.02
CA ASN A 203 15.26 15.42 11.32
C ASN A 203 16.12 15.75 10.07
N SER A 204 16.76 14.74 9.49
CA SER A 204 17.46 14.87 8.20
C SER A 204 16.51 14.63 7.03
N LEU A 205 16.76 15.30 5.91
CA LEU A 205 15.95 15.11 4.70
C LEU A 205 16.17 13.73 4.10
N TYR A 206 15.07 13.02 3.92
CA TYR A 206 15.00 11.75 3.21
C TYR A 206 14.41 11.98 1.82
N THR A 207 15.10 11.52 0.78
CA THR A 207 14.62 11.55 -0.60
C THR A 207 14.17 10.15 -1.00
N PHE A 208 12.95 10.03 -1.49
CA PHE A 208 12.39 8.77 -1.91
C PHE A 208 13.04 8.27 -3.20
N GLN A 209 13.19 6.97 -3.30
CA GLN A 209 13.66 6.29 -4.51
C GLN A 209 12.47 6.03 -5.44
N GLU A 210 12.73 5.87 -6.73
CA GLU A 210 11.73 5.44 -7.70
C GLU A 210 11.05 4.14 -7.24
N GLY A 211 9.72 4.11 -7.33
CA GLY A 211 8.88 3.00 -6.87
C GLY A 211 8.56 3.00 -5.38
N ALA A 212 8.94 4.04 -4.63
CA ALA A 212 8.47 4.24 -3.27
C ALA A 212 7.06 4.85 -3.25
N SER A 213 6.27 4.54 -2.20
CA SER A 213 4.94 5.12 -1.99
C SER A 213 4.96 6.52 -1.33
N GLY A 214 6.14 6.96 -0.89
CA GLY A 214 6.31 8.28 -0.29
C GLY A 214 5.96 8.35 1.21
N PRO A 215 5.73 9.56 1.74
CA PRO A 215 5.36 9.75 3.14
C PRO A 215 3.97 9.17 3.44
N PHE A 216 3.68 8.93 4.71
CA PHE A 216 2.40 8.40 5.18
C PHE A 216 1.78 9.25 6.30
N GLY A 217 0.51 9.02 6.59
CA GLY A 217 -0.20 9.69 7.68
C GLY A 217 -0.32 11.20 7.48
N GLU A 218 0.09 11.98 8.47
CA GLU A 218 -0.02 13.45 8.41
C GLU A 218 1.05 14.09 7.49
N GLU A 219 2.09 13.36 7.13
CA GLU A 219 3.15 13.87 6.26
C GLU A 219 2.78 13.79 4.77
N THR A 220 1.69 13.10 4.42
CA THR A 220 1.21 13.07 3.04
C THR A 220 0.64 14.41 2.61
N GLU A 221 0.84 14.77 1.34
CA GLU A 221 0.35 16.03 0.79
C GLU A 221 -1.20 16.13 0.83
N GLY A 222 -1.68 17.36 0.76
CA GLY A 222 -3.10 17.66 0.66
C GLY A 222 -3.86 17.54 1.98
N LYS A 223 -5.15 17.88 1.91
CA LYS A 223 -6.04 17.84 3.09
C LYS A 223 -6.78 16.51 3.16
N TRP A 224 -6.99 16.04 4.38
CA TRP A 224 -7.89 14.93 4.64
C TRP A 224 -9.33 15.29 4.21
N LYS A 225 -9.97 14.39 3.51
CA LYS A 225 -11.31 14.51 2.94
C LYS A 225 -12.24 13.50 3.61
N ASP A 226 -13.51 13.82 3.67
CA ASP A 226 -14.54 12.84 4.01
C ASP A 226 -14.83 11.93 2.79
N TYR A 227 -15.68 10.94 3.02
CA TYR A 227 -16.05 9.93 2.03
C TYR A 227 -16.58 10.54 0.72
N GLU A 228 -17.52 11.50 0.79
CA GLU A 228 -18.14 12.09 -0.41
C GLU A 228 -17.12 12.95 -1.21
N GLN A 229 -16.28 13.67 -0.49
CA GLN A 229 -15.25 14.52 -1.09
C GLN A 229 -14.19 13.69 -1.83
N VAL A 230 -13.71 12.58 -1.22
CA VAL A 230 -12.71 11.72 -1.86
C VAL A 230 -13.31 10.95 -3.03
N LEU A 231 -14.56 10.47 -2.95
CA LEU A 231 -15.22 9.83 -4.09
C LEU A 231 -15.45 10.81 -5.25
N THR A 232 -15.74 12.08 -4.95
CA THR A 232 -15.82 13.11 -5.98
C THR A 232 -14.49 13.33 -6.69
N GLU A 233 -13.38 13.24 -5.96
CA GLU A 233 -12.02 13.27 -6.55
C GLU A 233 -11.77 12.04 -7.39
N TYR A 234 -12.08 10.82 -6.89
CA TYR A 234 -11.92 9.59 -7.66
C TYR A 234 -12.75 9.56 -8.94
N ARG A 235 -13.98 10.11 -8.95
CA ARG A 235 -14.76 10.26 -10.20
C ARG A 235 -13.99 11.05 -11.26
N ARG A 236 -13.25 12.09 -10.86
CA ARG A 236 -12.38 12.86 -11.79
C ARG A 236 -11.16 12.03 -12.22
N ILE A 237 -10.53 11.31 -11.30
CA ILE A 237 -9.41 10.41 -11.60
C ILE A 237 -9.84 9.34 -12.61
N PHE A 238 -11.02 8.74 -12.44
CA PHE A 238 -11.56 7.76 -13.38
C PHE A 238 -11.83 8.35 -14.77
N VAL A 239 -12.26 9.60 -14.88
CA VAL A 239 -12.36 10.31 -16.16
C VAL A 239 -10.97 10.44 -16.82
N TYR A 240 -9.93 10.77 -16.04
CA TYR A 240 -8.56 10.80 -16.56
C TYR A 240 -8.09 9.43 -17.01
N TYR A 241 -8.40 8.35 -16.27
CA TYR A 241 -8.08 6.98 -16.70
C TYR A 241 -8.82 6.59 -17.99
N TRP A 242 -10.07 6.95 -18.11
CA TRP A 242 -10.83 6.72 -19.33
C TRP A 242 -10.24 7.46 -20.54
N LEU A 243 -9.74 8.68 -20.35
CA LEU A 243 -9.15 9.49 -21.43
C LEU A 243 -7.70 9.11 -21.78
N PHE A 244 -6.89 8.83 -20.76
CA PHE A 244 -5.44 8.72 -20.88
C PHE A 244 -4.86 7.40 -20.37
N GLY A 245 -5.68 6.53 -19.78
CA GLY A 245 -5.24 5.26 -19.19
C GLY A 245 -4.93 4.20 -20.24
N ASP A 246 -4.48 3.05 -19.77
CA ASP A 246 -3.96 1.94 -20.55
C ASP A 246 -4.90 1.47 -21.67
N TYR A 247 -6.22 1.56 -21.45
CA TYR A 247 -7.25 1.15 -22.40
C TYR A 247 -7.85 2.30 -23.22
N SER A 248 -7.33 3.52 -23.11
CA SER A 248 -7.85 4.66 -23.87
C SER A 248 -7.49 4.57 -25.34
N TYR A 249 -8.34 5.12 -26.20
CA TYR A 249 -8.03 5.21 -27.63
C TYR A 249 -6.74 6.02 -27.90
N LEU A 250 -6.43 6.98 -27.07
CA LEU A 250 -5.22 7.81 -27.20
C LEU A 250 -3.95 7.00 -26.99
N THR A 251 -3.95 6.07 -26.03
CA THR A 251 -2.78 5.21 -25.75
C THR A 251 -2.58 4.11 -26.81
N GLN A 252 -3.58 3.82 -27.63
CA GLN A 252 -3.50 2.82 -28.71
C GLN A 252 -2.83 3.37 -29.99
N THR A 253 -2.57 4.68 -30.09
CA THR A 253 -2.00 5.30 -31.28
C THR A 253 -0.75 6.09 -30.96
N GLU A 254 0.25 6.07 -31.84
CA GLU A 254 1.48 6.85 -31.68
C GLU A 254 1.21 8.38 -31.62
N ARG A 255 0.21 8.86 -32.36
CA ARG A 255 -0.19 10.29 -32.30
C ARG A 255 -0.78 10.64 -30.93
N GLY A 256 -1.59 9.75 -30.37
CA GLY A 256 -2.19 9.93 -29.04
C GLY A 256 -1.14 9.85 -27.94
N LYS A 257 -0.21 8.88 -27.99
CA LYS A 257 0.91 8.80 -27.04
C LYS A 257 1.74 10.09 -27.05
N ASN A 258 2.08 10.61 -28.25
CA ASN A 258 2.80 11.88 -28.40
C ASN A 258 2.01 13.08 -27.85
N PHE A 259 0.69 13.07 -27.97
CA PHE A 259 -0.17 14.09 -27.38
C PHE A 259 -0.16 14.03 -25.85
N ILE A 260 -0.31 12.82 -25.27
CA ILE A 260 -0.20 12.60 -23.81
C ILE A 260 1.15 13.10 -23.31
N ALA A 261 2.26 12.69 -23.92
CA ALA A 261 3.60 13.11 -23.53
C ALA A 261 3.81 14.65 -23.57
N LYS A 262 3.12 15.35 -24.49
CA LYS A 262 3.11 16.83 -24.48
C LYS A 262 2.33 17.39 -23.29
N LEU A 263 1.18 16.81 -22.96
CA LEU A 263 0.39 17.21 -21.79
C LEU A 263 1.14 16.97 -20.50
N GLU A 264 1.78 15.81 -20.33
CA GLU A 264 2.62 15.49 -19.16
C GLU A 264 3.73 16.49 -18.95
N ARG A 265 4.37 16.92 -20.05
CA ARG A 265 5.41 17.95 -20.04
C ARG A 265 4.88 19.33 -19.60
N VAL A 266 3.64 19.69 -20.02
CA VAL A 266 2.97 20.93 -19.62
C VAL A 266 2.56 20.87 -18.16
N PHE A 267 1.93 19.76 -17.74
CA PHE A 267 1.44 19.59 -16.36
C PHE A 267 2.57 19.19 -15.38
N ARG A 268 3.74 18.83 -15.88
CA ARG A 268 4.91 18.34 -15.12
C ARG A 268 4.54 17.16 -14.22
N ARG A 269 3.69 16.27 -14.70
CA ARG A 269 3.30 15.03 -14.00
C ARG A 269 2.80 14.00 -15.00
N PRO A 270 2.94 12.69 -14.71
CA PRO A 270 2.37 11.60 -15.51
C PRO A 270 0.85 11.69 -15.61
N LEU A 271 0.31 11.25 -16.74
CA LEU A 271 -1.14 11.17 -16.98
C LEU A 271 -1.50 9.75 -17.47
N PRO A 272 -2.45 9.08 -16.83
CA PRO A 272 -3.21 9.52 -15.65
C PRO A 272 -2.46 9.30 -14.32
N GLY A 273 -1.36 8.53 -14.33
CA GLY A 273 -0.67 8.03 -13.15
C GLY A 273 -1.46 6.95 -12.39
N TRP A 274 -0.94 6.43 -11.30
CA TRP A 274 -1.73 5.62 -10.37
C TRP A 274 -1.82 6.29 -9.01
N TYR A 275 -2.85 5.90 -8.25
CA TYR A 275 -3.17 6.53 -6.99
C TYR A 275 -3.31 5.49 -5.89
N ASP A 276 -2.84 5.83 -4.72
CA ASP A 276 -3.12 5.12 -3.48
C ASP A 276 -4.19 5.87 -2.68
N THR A 277 -5.11 5.11 -2.08
CA THR A 277 -6.01 5.63 -1.07
C THR A 277 -5.33 5.58 0.27
N HIS A 278 -5.02 6.73 0.84
CA HIS A 278 -4.63 6.84 2.24
C HIS A 278 -5.87 7.05 3.10
N ALA A 279 -5.97 6.32 4.20
CA ALA A 279 -7.08 6.38 5.14
C ALA A 279 -6.56 6.62 6.56
N LYS A 280 -7.33 7.43 7.33
CA LYS A 280 -7.07 7.74 8.73
C LYS A 280 -8.25 7.28 9.57
N HIS A 281 -7.95 6.55 10.64
CA HIS A 281 -8.95 6.02 11.55
C HIS A 281 -9.44 7.08 12.54
N SER A 282 -10.74 7.16 12.80
CA SER A 282 -11.36 8.14 13.68
C SER A 282 -10.82 8.14 15.11
N SER A 283 -10.42 6.98 15.63
CA SER A 283 -9.80 6.87 16.96
C SER A 283 -8.46 7.62 17.08
N SER A 284 -7.75 7.84 15.96
CA SER A 284 -6.49 8.59 15.96
C SER A 284 -6.67 10.07 16.33
N ILE A 285 -7.83 10.65 15.97
CA ILE A 285 -8.17 12.04 16.31
C ILE A 285 -8.35 12.20 17.83
N LEU A 286 -9.06 11.28 18.46
CA LEU A 286 -9.27 11.30 19.91
C LEU A 286 -7.97 11.15 20.70
N SER A 287 -7.03 10.34 20.22
CA SER A 287 -5.69 10.18 20.82
C SER A 287 -4.87 11.47 20.73
N ILE A 288 -4.88 12.17 19.60
CA ILE A 288 -4.18 13.44 19.40
C ILE A 288 -4.78 14.54 20.30
N MET A 289 -6.11 14.64 20.37
CA MET A 289 -6.79 15.59 21.24
C MET A 289 -6.53 15.32 22.72
N ALA A 290 -6.51 14.05 23.14
CA ALA A 290 -6.16 13.68 24.51
C ALA A 290 -4.71 14.06 24.85
N THR A 291 -3.76 13.88 23.95
CA THR A 291 -2.35 14.25 24.13
C THR A 291 -2.19 15.78 24.21
N LEU A 292 -2.93 16.55 23.40
CA LEU A 292 -2.92 18.01 23.44
C LEU A 292 -3.55 18.57 24.73
N LEU A 293 -4.57 17.88 25.26
CA LEU A 293 -5.25 18.28 26.50
C LEU A 293 -4.47 17.89 27.77
N THR A 294 -3.56 16.91 27.68
CA THR A 294 -2.73 16.43 28.79
C THR A 294 -1.31 16.99 28.77
N ALA A 295 -0.93 17.73 27.74
CA ALA A 295 0.35 18.43 27.71
C ALA A 295 0.41 19.46 28.85
N PRO A 296 1.45 19.46 29.70
CA PRO A 296 1.56 20.43 30.77
C PRO A 296 1.62 21.83 30.17
N VAL A 297 0.73 22.71 30.64
CA VAL A 297 0.73 24.15 30.33
C VAL A 297 1.96 24.75 31.02
N GLY A 298 3.07 24.71 30.33
CA GLY A 298 4.33 25.22 30.87
C GLY A 298 5.46 25.01 29.89
N LEU A 299 5.51 25.88 28.89
CA LEU A 299 6.71 26.36 28.19
C LEU A 299 6.22 27.15 26.96
N ILE A 300 5.78 28.37 27.20
CA ILE A 300 5.86 29.46 26.23
C ILE A 300 6.98 30.39 26.73
#